data_c22a98e4bc5cec4676e6ee616fab8c68
#
_entry.id   c22a98e4bc5cec4676e6ee616fab8c68
#
_cell.length_a   1.000
_cell.length_b   1.000
_cell.length_c   1.000
_cell.angle_alpha   90.00
_cell.angle_beta   90.00
_cell.angle_gamma   90.00
#
_symmetry.space_group_name_H-M   'P 1'
#
loop_
_entity.id
_entity.type
_entity.pdbx_description
1 polymer ?
#
loop_
_entity_poly.entity_id
_entity_poly.type
_entity_poly.pdbx_seq_one_letter_code
_entity_poly.pdbx_strand_id
1 'polypeptide(L)'
;MQNKKLNEKQLALLEKYPTPSRMAVDYNPDLQGKLAKSNLTLADIALNDNIPSLANIRSVYGEDNALRWLKVQFDSLNDYAEQGKGITDKQLDELCILVLGEYYWMNLAEICNFISRFKLGKYGQFYGSIGPMKISCSLLEYVKERRIDIERHERERYRLQREKEIEERGNNRISYAEYQELKRRAESGDEKAKKMLISP
;
A
#
# COMPACT_ATOMS: atom_id res chain seq x y z
N MET A 1 -17.48 -28.23 2.53
CA MET A 1 -16.71 -26.98 2.68
C MET A 1 -15.23 -27.32 2.48
N GLN A 2 -14.62 -26.87 1.38
CA GLN A 2 -13.19 -27.09 1.17
C GLN A 2 -12.42 -26.27 2.20
N ASN A 3 -11.58 -26.91 3.01
CA ASN A 3 -10.63 -26.27 3.91
C ASN A 3 -9.62 -25.48 3.04
N LYS A 4 -9.93 -24.22 2.76
CA LYS A 4 -9.03 -23.32 2.03
C LYS A 4 -7.85 -23.02 2.94
N LYS A 5 -6.69 -23.57 2.62
CA LYS A 5 -5.45 -23.33 3.38
C LYS A 5 -5.14 -21.83 3.31
N LEU A 6 -5.10 -21.18 4.47
CA LEU A 6 -4.76 -19.75 4.56
C LEU A 6 -3.29 -19.54 4.19
N ASN A 7 -3.01 -18.42 3.52
CA ASN A 7 -1.63 -18.02 3.23
C ASN A 7 -0.99 -17.30 4.42
N GLU A 8 0.32 -17.04 4.36
CA GLU A 8 1.07 -16.42 5.45
C GLU A 8 0.50 -15.06 5.89
N LYS A 9 0.10 -14.20 4.93
CA LYS A 9 -0.51 -12.89 5.24
C LYS A 9 -1.86 -13.04 5.96
N GLN A 10 -2.64 -14.07 5.63
CA GLN A 10 -3.92 -14.37 6.27
C GLN A 10 -3.74 -14.95 7.67
N LEU A 11 -2.72 -15.77 7.88
CA LEU A 11 -2.36 -16.29 9.20
C LEU A 11 -1.87 -15.17 10.12
N ALA A 12 -0.97 -14.30 9.63
CA ALA A 12 -0.51 -13.13 10.35
C ALA A 12 -1.66 -12.17 10.70
N LEU A 13 -2.66 -12.03 9.82
CA LEU A 13 -3.86 -11.26 10.10
C LEU A 13 -4.66 -11.84 11.26
N LEU A 14 -4.87 -13.16 11.30
CA LEU A 14 -5.58 -13.84 12.39
C LEU A 14 -4.82 -13.79 13.71
N GLU A 15 -3.51 -13.90 13.66
CA GLU A 15 -2.64 -13.81 14.85
C GLU A 15 -2.75 -12.41 15.47
N LYS A 16 -2.65 -11.37 14.65
CA LYS A 16 -2.75 -9.97 15.11
C LYS A 16 -4.17 -9.59 15.51
N TYR A 17 -5.16 -10.05 14.77
CA TYR A 17 -6.57 -9.72 14.95
C TYR A 17 -7.41 -11.00 14.95
N PRO A 18 -7.58 -11.67 16.11
CA PRO A 18 -8.35 -12.91 16.19
C PRO A 18 -9.82 -12.78 15.79
N THR A 19 -10.37 -11.57 15.82
CA THR A 19 -11.77 -11.28 15.44
C THR A 19 -11.87 -10.02 14.58
N PRO A 20 -12.89 -9.92 13.70
CA PRO A 20 -13.13 -8.72 12.90
C PRO A 20 -13.33 -7.46 13.76
N SER A 21 -13.93 -7.61 14.96
CA SER A 21 -14.14 -6.48 15.88
C SER A 21 -12.82 -5.93 16.41
N ARG A 22 -11.81 -6.77 16.70
CA ARG A 22 -10.49 -6.30 17.11
C ARG A 22 -9.80 -5.52 15.98
N MET A 23 -9.90 -6.02 14.75
CA MET A 23 -9.39 -5.31 13.59
C MET A 23 -10.08 -3.95 13.38
N ALA A 24 -11.39 -3.91 13.55
CA ALA A 24 -12.18 -2.69 13.38
C ALA A 24 -11.82 -1.57 14.39
N VAL A 25 -11.22 -1.90 15.53
CA VAL A 25 -10.70 -0.91 16.48
C VAL A 25 -9.54 -0.12 15.90
N ASP A 26 -8.58 -0.79 15.23
CA ASP A 26 -7.42 -0.12 14.65
C ASP A 26 -7.77 0.57 13.31
N TYR A 27 -8.70 -0.01 12.56
CA TYR A 27 -9.15 0.48 11.26
C TYR A 27 -10.56 1.07 11.32
N ASN A 28 -10.84 1.90 12.32
CA ASN A 28 -12.09 2.64 12.46
C ASN A 28 -12.05 3.95 11.63
N PRO A 29 -13.18 4.69 11.51
CA PRO A 29 -13.20 5.96 10.77
C PRO A 29 -12.26 7.05 11.31
N ASP A 30 -11.82 7.00 12.58
CA ASP A 30 -10.83 7.94 13.11
C ASP A 30 -9.47 7.85 12.40
N LEU A 31 -9.16 6.69 11.82
CA LEU A 31 -7.96 6.51 11.01
C LEU A 31 -7.93 7.46 9.81
N GLN A 32 -9.09 7.83 9.25
CA GLN A 32 -9.21 8.80 8.16
C GLN A 32 -8.58 10.13 8.54
N GLY A 33 -8.88 10.64 9.76
CA GLY A 33 -8.31 11.87 10.29
C GLY A 33 -6.81 11.77 10.61
N LYS A 34 -6.35 10.62 11.08
CA LYS A 34 -4.93 10.37 11.34
C LYS A 34 -4.12 10.36 10.03
N LEU A 35 -4.63 9.72 8.99
CA LEU A 35 -4.00 9.68 7.67
C LEU A 35 -3.97 11.07 7.01
N ALA A 36 -5.01 11.90 7.19
CA ALA A 36 -5.02 13.28 6.71
C ALA A 36 -3.90 14.15 7.29
N LYS A 37 -3.48 13.84 8.51
CA LYS A 37 -2.40 14.55 9.23
C LYS A 37 -1.01 13.93 8.99
N SER A 38 -0.95 12.75 8.38
CA SER A 38 0.31 12.08 8.11
C SER A 38 0.97 12.67 6.86
N ASN A 39 2.30 12.55 6.79
CA ASN A 39 3.08 12.90 5.60
C ASN A 39 3.26 11.69 4.65
N LEU A 40 2.46 10.63 4.83
CA LEU A 40 2.54 9.42 4.01
C LEU A 40 2.02 9.71 2.60
N THR A 41 2.78 9.26 1.62
CA THR A 41 2.36 9.27 0.21
C THR A 41 1.35 8.15 -0.07
N LEU A 42 0.69 8.19 -1.23
CA LEU A 42 -0.19 7.09 -1.64
C LEU A 42 0.61 5.78 -1.81
N ALA A 43 1.86 5.89 -2.28
CA ALA A 43 2.76 4.75 -2.42
C ALA A 43 3.12 4.14 -1.06
N ASP A 44 3.44 4.96 -0.04
CA ASP A 44 3.78 4.48 1.30
C ASP A 44 2.63 3.68 1.92
N ILE A 45 1.40 4.14 1.72
CA ILE A 45 0.20 3.45 2.22
C ILE A 45 -0.05 2.17 1.42
N ALA A 46 0.00 2.25 0.10
CA ALA A 46 -0.33 1.16 -0.81
C ALA A 46 0.67 -0.01 -0.74
N LEU A 47 1.96 0.30 -0.58
CA LEU A 47 3.05 -0.68 -0.54
C LEU A 47 3.32 -1.22 0.88
N ASN A 48 2.53 -0.82 1.87
CA ASN A 48 2.69 -1.32 3.23
C ASN A 48 2.07 -2.72 3.38
N ASP A 49 2.90 -3.73 3.30
CA ASP A 49 2.51 -5.14 3.41
C ASP A 49 1.92 -5.55 4.77
N ASN A 50 2.10 -4.73 5.81
CA ASN A 50 1.56 -5.00 7.15
C ASN A 50 0.07 -4.62 7.29
N ILE A 51 -0.49 -3.93 6.29
CA ILE A 51 -1.89 -3.52 6.29
C ILE A 51 -2.70 -4.54 5.50
N PRO A 52 -3.74 -5.16 6.08
CA PRO A 52 -4.53 -6.16 5.37
C PRO A 52 -5.33 -5.53 4.22
N SER A 53 -5.44 -6.27 3.11
CA SER A 53 -6.31 -5.91 2.00
C SER A 53 -7.75 -6.32 2.24
N LEU A 54 -8.69 -5.75 1.46
CA LEU A 54 -10.09 -6.18 1.45
C LEU A 54 -10.22 -7.68 1.12
N ALA A 55 -9.38 -8.20 0.21
CA ALA A 55 -9.33 -9.63 -0.10
C ALA A 55 -8.93 -10.48 1.11
N ASN A 56 -7.96 -10.02 1.91
CA ASN A 56 -7.53 -10.73 3.10
C ASN A 56 -8.64 -10.80 4.15
N ILE A 57 -9.31 -9.67 4.44
CA ILE A 57 -10.41 -9.67 5.41
C ILE A 57 -11.62 -10.48 4.92
N ARG A 58 -11.96 -10.42 3.62
CA ARG A 58 -13.00 -11.26 3.02
C ARG A 58 -12.67 -12.74 3.14
N SER A 59 -11.41 -13.12 2.91
CA SER A 59 -10.97 -14.52 2.96
C SER A 59 -10.95 -15.07 4.40
N VAL A 60 -10.56 -14.24 5.37
CA VAL A 60 -10.36 -14.66 6.78
C VAL A 60 -11.64 -14.58 7.59
N TYR A 61 -12.40 -13.51 7.45
CA TYR A 61 -13.59 -13.24 8.29
C TYR A 61 -14.92 -13.41 7.55
N GLY A 62 -14.87 -13.70 6.24
CA GLY A 62 -16.06 -13.78 5.40
C GLY A 62 -16.44 -12.45 4.74
N GLU A 63 -17.27 -12.58 3.70
CA GLU A 63 -17.71 -11.45 2.87
C GLU A 63 -18.55 -10.43 3.67
N ASP A 64 -19.46 -10.93 4.51
CA ASP A 64 -20.33 -10.08 5.33
C ASP A 64 -19.55 -9.14 6.25
N ASN A 65 -18.45 -9.62 6.85
CA ASN A 65 -17.62 -8.78 7.72
C ASN A 65 -16.82 -7.73 6.92
N ALA A 66 -16.36 -8.07 5.72
CA ALA A 66 -15.73 -7.13 4.82
C ALA A 66 -16.71 -6.02 4.38
N LEU A 67 -17.93 -6.38 4.00
CA LEU A 67 -18.99 -5.44 3.62
C LEU A 67 -19.41 -4.55 4.79
N ARG A 68 -19.57 -5.11 5.99
CA ARG A 68 -19.88 -4.32 7.20
C ARG A 68 -18.80 -3.30 7.51
N TRP A 69 -17.54 -3.69 7.41
CA TRP A 69 -16.43 -2.78 7.61
C TRP A 69 -16.43 -1.64 6.58
N LEU A 70 -16.60 -1.95 5.30
CA LEU A 70 -16.71 -0.96 4.23
C LEU A 70 -17.89 -0.01 4.46
N LYS A 71 -19.06 -0.56 4.85
CA LYS A 71 -20.26 0.22 5.13
C LYS A 71 -20.01 1.27 6.21
N VAL A 72 -19.36 0.89 7.32
CA VAL A 72 -19.01 1.82 8.41
C VAL A 72 -18.06 2.92 7.91
N GLN A 73 -17.11 2.58 7.04
CA GLN A 73 -16.19 3.56 6.48
C GLN A 73 -16.91 4.57 5.57
N PHE A 74 -17.73 4.10 4.63
CA PHE A 74 -18.45 4.97 3.70
C PHE A 74 -19.60 5.74 4.35
N ASP A 75 -20.27 5.16 5.34
CA ASP A 75 -21.34 5.85 6.10
C ASP A 75 -20.83 7.12 6.78
N SER A 76 -19.56 7.16 7.18
CA SER A 76 -18.92 8.36 7.72
C SER A 76 -18.93 9.56 6.74
N LEU A 77 -19.26 9.38 5.48
CA LEU A 77 -19.46 10.46 4.51
C LEU A 77 -20.80 11.18 4.72
N ASN A 78 -21.78 10.51 5.30
CA ASN A 78 -23.09 11.10 5.59
C ASN A 78 -23.00 12.25 6.59
N ASP A 79 -21.98 12.26 7.47
CA ASP A 79 -21.69 13.36 8.39
C ASP A 79 -21.30 14.67 7.67
N TYR A 80 -20.90 14.57 6.39
CA TYR A 80 -20.51 15.69 5.54
C TYR A 80 -21.60 16.13 4.56
N ALA A 81 -22.66 15.34 4.45
CA ALA A 81 -23.80 15.69 3.59
C ALA A 81 -24.74 16.67 4.30
N GLU A 82 -25.40 17.53 3.53
CA GLU A 82 -26.55 18.28 4.04
C GLU A 82 -27.66 17.32 4.43
N GLN A 83 -28.49 17.73 5.40
CA GLN A 83 -29.60 16.93 5.89
C GLN A 83 -30.49 16.42 4.73
N GLY A 84 -30.68 15.11 4.66
CA GLY A 84 -31.46 14.45 3.61
C GLY A 84 -30.77 14.32 2.25
N LYS A 85 -29.50 14.72 2.11
CA LYS A 85 -28.72 14.64 0.86
C LYS A 85 -27.56 13.64 0.95
N GLY A 86 -27.53 12.82 1.99
CA GLY A 86 -26.58 11.73 2.15
C GLY A 86 -26.92 10.49 1.33
N ILE A 87 -26.10 9.47 1.47
CA ILE A 87 -26.27 8.17 0.83
C ILE A 87 -27.26 7.35 1.67
N THR A 88 -28.25 6.76 1.01
CA THR A 88 -29.19 5.86 1.68
C THR A 88 -28.52 4.52 2.00
N ASP A 89 -29.08 3.81 2.98
CA ASP A 89 -28.59 2.50 3.43
C ASP A 89 -28.47 1.50 2.29
N LYS A 90 -29.50 1.44 1.41
CA LYS A 90 -29.49 0.59 0.21
C LYS A 90 -28.38 0.96 -0.75
N GLN A 91 -28.15 2.25 -0.98
CA GLN A 91 -27.07 2.73 -1.85
C GLN A 91 -25.69 2.44 -1.26
N LEU A 92 -25.54 2.50 0.07
CA LEU A 92 -24.31 2.10 0.75
C LEU A 92 -24.03 0.60 0.56
N ASP A 93 -25.05 -0.24 0.73
CA ASP A 93 -24.90 -1.68 0.55
C ASP A 93 -24.46 -2.02 -0.89
N GLU A 94 -25.11 -1.44 -1.90
CA GLU A 94 -24.76 -1.61 -3.31
C GLU A 94 -23.33 -1.10 -3.60
N LEU A 95 -22.96 0.09 -3.10
CA LEU A 95 -21.63 0.66 -3.25
C LEU A 95 -20.55 -0.26 -2.64
N CYS A 96 -20.78 -0.78 -1.42
CA CYS A 96 -19.83 -1.65 -0.74
C CYS A 96 -19.61 -2.96 -1.51
N ILE A 97 -20.65 -3.54 -2.10
CA ILE A 97 -20.55 -4.74 -2.95
C ILE A 97 -19.68 -4.46 -4.18
N LEU A 98 -19.93 -3.33 -4.87
CA LEU A 98 -19.16 -2.94 -6.04
C LEU A 98 -17.70 -2.65 -5.70
N VAL A 99 -17.45 -1.93 -4.60
CA VAL A 99 -16.09 -1.63 -4.12
C VAL A 99 -15.34 -2.90 -3.74
N LEU A 100 -15.98 -3.82 -3.01
CA LEU A 100 -15.37 -5.09 -2.64
C LEU A 100 -15.06 -5.97 -3.85
N GLY A 101 -15.91 -5.93 -4.87
CA GLY A 101 -15.71 -6.68 -6.12
C GLY A 101 -14.58 -6.13 -6.98
N GLU A 102 -14.53 -4.83 -7.19
CA GLU A 102 -13.57 -4.18 -8.10
C GLU A 102 -12.22 -3.87 -7.42
N TYR A 103 -12.25 -3.44 -6.15
CA TYR A 103 -11.08 -2.93 -5.44
C TYR A 103 -10.62 -3.85 -4.29
N TYR A 104 -10.90 -5.16 -4.37
CA TYR A 104 -10.55 -6.16 -3.36
C TYR A 104 -9.06 -6.17 -2.97
N TRP A 105 -8.20 -5.71 -3.85
CA TRP A 105 -6.75 -5.62 -3.67
C TRP A 105 -6.29 -4.42 -2.83
N MET A 106 -7.13 -3.40 -2.67
CA MET A 106 -6.81 -2.23 -1.83
C MET A 106 -6.72 -2.64 -0.36
N ASN A 107 -5.74 -2.07 0.35
CA ASN A 107 -5.64 -2.26 1.78
C ASN A 107 -6.58 -1.32 2.55
N LEU A 108 -6.79 -1.61 3.84
CA LEU A 108 -7.76 -0.89 4.66
C LEU A 108 -7.39 0.59 4.85
N ALA A 109 -6.10 0.90 4.94
CA ALA A 109 -5.66 2.29 5.07
C ALA A 109 -5.84 3.07 3.76
N GLU A 110 -5.78 2.43 2.60
CA GLU A 110 -6.08 3.07 1.32
C GLU A 110 -7.54 3.51 1.24
N ILE A 111 -8.48 2.68 1.69
CA ILE A 111 -9.91 3.03 1.76
C ILE A 111 -10.11 4.22 2.73
N CYS A 112 -9.51 4.17 3.91
CA CYS A 112 -9.59 5.27 4.88
C CYS A 112 -8.96 6.57 4.32
N ASN A 113 -7.83 6.47 3.63
CA ASN A 113 -7.17 7.60 3.01
C ASN A 113 -7.99 8.18 1.84
N PHE A 114 -8.58 7.33 1.02
CA PHE A 114 -9.50 7.76 -0.02
C PHE A 114 -10.65 8.59 0.55
N ILE A 115 -11.33 8.08 1.59
CA ILE A 115 -12.46 8.78 2.23
C ILE A 115 -11.99 10.10 2.84
N SER A 116 -10.85 10.12 3.49
CA SER A 116 -10.23 11.34 4.02
C SER A 116 -10.01 12.39 2.92
N ARG A 117 -9.42 11.99 1.80
CA ARG A 117 -9.17 12.87 0.65
C ARG A 117 -10.47 13.34 -0.02
N PHE A 118 -11.48 12.48 -0.06
CA PHE A 118 -12.82 12.84 -0.52
C PHE A 118 -13.44 13.94 0.34
N LYS A 119 -13.41 13.76 1.69
CA LYS A 119 -13.88 14.75 2.66
C LYS A 119 -13.14 16.09 2.55
N LEU A 120 -11.86 16.07 2.19
CA LEU A 120 -11.04 17.26 1.92
C LEU A 120 -11.29 17.90 0.55
N GLY A 121 -12.23 17.39 -0.23
CA GLY A 121 -12.59 17.94 -1.55
C GLY A 121 -11.55 17.72 -2.65
N LYS A 122 -10.59 16.78 -2.48
CA LYS A 122 -9.54 16.48 -3.48
C LYS A 122 -10.10 16.07 -4.84
N TYR A 123 -11.32 15.53 -4.86
CA TYR A 123 -12.02 15.06 -6.07
C TYR A 123 -13.16 15.99 -6.47
N GLY A 124 -13.04 17.27 -6.14
CA GLY A 124 -14.01 18.31 -6.44
C GLY A 124 -15.14 18.41 -5.43
N GLN A 125 -15.92 19.47 -5.57
CA GLN A 125 -17.03 19.78 -4.65
C GLN A 125 -18.23 18.84 -4.87
N PHE A 126 -19.01 18.60 -3.82
CA PHE A 126 -20.24 17.81 -3.88
C PHE A 126 -21.50 18.61 -3.47
N TYR A 127 -21.39 19.94 -3.35
CA TYR A 127 -22.52 20.88 -3.13
C TYR A 127 -23.55 20.37 -2.09
N GLY A 128 -23.09 19.79 -1.01
CA GLY A 128 -23.93 19.25 0.09
C GLY A 128 -24.62 17.92 -0.22
N SER A 129 -24.59 17.42 -1.46
CA SER A 129 -25.15 16.12 -1.84
C SER A 129 -24.08 15.10 -2.15
N ILE A 130 -24.10 13.95 -1.48
CA ILE A 130 -23.17 12.85 -1.70
C ILE A 130 -23.93 11.67 -2.29
N GLY A 131 -23.57 11.28 -3.52
CA GLY A 131 -24.17 10.12 -4.18
C GLY A 131 -23.15 9.05 -4.55
N PRO A 132 -23.57 7.79 -4.72
CA PRO A 132 -22.69 6.66 -5.05
C PRO A 132 -21.85 6.90 -6.30
N MET A 133 -22.42 7.50 -7.35
CA MET A 133 -21.70 7.80 -8.60
C MET A 133 -20.52 8.75 -8.36
N LYS A 134 -20.72 9.80 -7.53
CA LYS A 134 -19.63 10.73 -7.19
C LYS A 134 -18.49 10.02 -6.46
N ILE A 135 -18.83 9.11 -5.53
CA ILE A 135 -17.84 8.33 -4.80
C ILE A 135 -17.08 7.39 -5.76
N SER A 136 -17.80 6.67 -6.62
CA SER A 136 -17.19 5.75 -7.59
C SER A 136 -16.24 6.46 -8.56
N CYS A 137 -16.64 7.61 -9.11
CA CYS A 137 -15.78 8.43 -9.96
C CYS A 137 -14.55 8.94 -9.20
N SER A 138 -14.73 9.38 -7.95
CA SER A 138 -13.63 9.86 -7.11
C SER A 138 -12.65 8.73 -6.72
N LEU A 139 -13.18 7.52 -6.49
CA LEU A 139 -12.35 6.34 -6.21
C LEU A 139 -11.52 5.95 -7.44
N LEU A 140 -12.08 6.06 -8.64
CA LEU A 140 -11.34 5.84 -9.88
C LEU A 140 -10.19 6.85 -10.04
N GLU A 141 -10.41 8.14 -9.70
CA GLU A 141 -9.35 9.14 -9.71
C GLU A 141 -8.27 8.84 -8.65
N TYR A 142 -8.67 8.43 -7.44
CA TYR A 142 -7.73 7.97 -6.41
C TYR A 142 -6.83 6.85 -6.91
N VAL A 143 -7.40 5.85 -7.58
CA VAL A 143 -6.65 4.71 -8.14
C VAL A 143 -5.65 5.16 -9.21
N LYS A 144 -6.00 6.14 -10.04
CA LYS A 144 -5.07 6.72 -11.02
C LYS A 144 -3.90 7.45 -10.34
N GLU A 145 -4.19 8.30 -9.36
CA GLU A 145 -3.17 9.01 -8.59
C GLU A 145 -2.24 8.02 -7.85
N ARG A 146 -2.83 7.01 -7.23
CA ARG A 146 -2.10 5.93 -6.56
C ARG A 146 -1.09 5.25 -7.49
N ARG A 147 -1.52 4.90 -8.71
CA ARG A 147 -0.65 4.24 -9.69
C ARG A 147 0.54 5.12 -10.07
N ILE A 148 0.28 6.40 -10.34
CA ILE A 148 1.33 7.37 -10.67
C ILE A 148 2.33 7.50 -9.52
N ASP A 149 1.84 7.54 -8.28
CA ASP A 149 2.68 7.69 -7.10
C ASP A 149 3.55 6.45 -6.84
N ILE A 150 2.99 5.25 -7.00
CA ILE A 150 3.74 3.99 -6.92
C ILE A 150 4.84 3.95 -8.00
N GLU A 151 4.52 4.29 -9.25
CA GLU A 151 5.51 4.32 -10.33
C GLU A 151 6.64 5.32 -10.06
N ARG A 152 6.32 6.47 -9.43
CA ARG A 152 7.33 7.45 -8.99
C ARG A 152 8.21 6.89 -7.89
N HIS A 153 7.62 6.28 -6.88
CA HIS A 153 8.32 5.67 -5.75
C HIS A 153 9.26 4.54 -6.22
N GLU A 154 8.81 3.68 -7.13
CA GLU A 154 9.62 2.59 -7.68
C GLU A 154 10.80 3.12 -8.49
N ARG A 155 10.58 4.14 -9.34
CA ARG A 155 11.66 4.79 -10.10
C ARG A 155 12.71 5.40 -9.20
N GLU A 156 12.29 6.08 -8.13
CA GLU A 156 13.20 6.67 -7.16
C GLU A 156 14.01 5.60 -6.41
N ARG A 157 13.35 4.54 -5.96
CA ARG A 157 14.00 3.40 -5.31
C ARG A 157 15.04 2.75 -6.22
N TYR A 158 14.70 2.54 -7.49
CA TYR A 158 15.64 1.99 -8.49
C TYR A 158 16.84 2.91 -8.72
N ARG A 159 16.60 4.23 -8.81
CA ARG A 159 17.67 5.22 -8.95
C ARG A 159 18.64 5.17 -7.77
N LEU A 160 18.12 5.20 -6.55
CA LEU A 160 18.93 5.14 -5.32
C LEU A 160 19.71 3.83 -5.21
N GLN A 161 19.09 2.73 -5.57
CA GLN A 161 19.77 1.43 -5.59
C GLN A 161 20.92 1.43 -6.59
N ARG A 162 20.70 1.93 -7.79
CA ARG A 162 21.75 2.02 -8.83
C ARG A 162 22.90 2.95 -8.42
N GLU A 163 22.60 4.07 -7.78
CA GLU A 163 23.62 4.98 -7.25
C GLU A 163 24.49 4.27 -6.21
N LYS A 164 23.90 3.52 -5.28
CA LYS A 164 24.63 2.71 -4.30
C LYS A 164 25.53 1.65 -4.95
N GLU A 165 25.00 0.92 -5.93
CA GLU A 165 25.78 -0.08 -6.67
C GLU A 165 26.98 0.53 -7.41
N ILE A 166 26.82 1.74 -7.97
CA ILE A 166 27.92 2.47 -8.63
C ILE A 166 28.96 2.90 -7.59
N GLU A 167 28.53 3.42 -6.44
CA GLU A 167 29.42 3.82 -5.36
C GLU A 167 30.21 2.63 -4.79
N GLU A 168 29.54 1.51 -4.52
CA GLU A 168 30.15 0.27 -4.07
C GLU A 168 31.18 -0.27 -5.07
N ARG A 169 30.85 -0.25 -6.36
CA ARG A 169 31.79 -0.62 -7.44
C ARG A 169 32.97 0.34 -7.52
N GLY A 170 32.72 1.65 -7.29
CA GLY A 170 33.76 2.67 -7.25
C GLY A 170 34.75 2.42 -6.10
N ASN A 171 34.23 2.12 -4.92
CA ASN A 171 35.00 1.84 -3.72
C ASN A 171 35.79 0.52 -3.79
N ASN A 172 35.31 -0.45 -4.57
CA ASN A 172 35.98 -1.75 -4.75
C ASN A 172 36.95 -1.79 -5.95
N ARG A 173 37.09 -0.68 -6.69
CA ARG A 173 38.06 -0.59 -7.78
C ARG A 173 39.46 -0.40 -7.21
N ILE A 174 40.32 -1.35 -7.49
CA ILE A 174 41.76 -1.18 -7.27
C ILE A 174 42.33 -0.22 -8.34
N SER A 175 43.22 0.66 -7.96
CA SER A 175 43.91 1.55 -8.87
C SER A 175 44.80 0.74 -9.84
N TYR A 176 45.11 1.33 -10.98
CA TYR A 176 46.02 0.67 -11.94
C TYR A 176 47.36 0.30 -11.32
N ALA A 177 47.90 1.14 -10.42
CA ALA A 177 49.12 0.87 -9.69
C ALA A 177 49.00 -0.36 -8.77
N GLU A 178 47.90 -0.46 -8.01
CA GLU A 178 47.60 -1.61 -7.16
C GLU A 178 47.38 -2.89 -7.98
N TYR A 179 46.70 -2.79 -9.11
CA TYR A 179 46.56 -3.91 -10.05
C TYR A 179 47.90 -4.42 -10.54
N GLN A 180 48.80 -3.53 -10.96
CA GLN A 180 50.15 -3.88 -11.41
C GLN A 180 50.98 -4.55 -10.30
N GLU A 181 50.88 -4.06 -9.08
CA GLU A 181 51.53 -4.66 -7.90
C GLU A 181 50.95 -6.04 -7.57
N LEU A 182 49.62 -6.19 -7.59
CA LEU A 182 48.95 -7.48 -7.40
C LEU A 182 49.38 -8.48 -8.49
N LYS A 183 49.52 -8.04 -9.76
CA LYS A 183 49.96 -8.86 -10.85
C LYS A 183 51.40 -9.33 -10.63
N ARG A 184 52.30 -8.43 -10.24
CA ARG A 184 53.71 -8.76 -9.93
C ARG A 184 53.82 -9.77 -8.78
N ARG A 185 53.03 -9.61 -7.72
CA ARG A 185 52.96 -10.53 -6.58
C ARG A 185 52.43 -11.91 -7.00
N ALA A 186 51.38 -11.94 -7.83
CA ALA A 186 50.84 -13.21 -8.34
C ALA A 186 51.86 -13.96 -9.20
N GLU A 187 52.62 -13.25 -10.04
CA GLU A 187 53.72 -13.80 -10.84
C GLU A 187 54.90 -14.33 -9.99
N SER A 188 55.12 -13.70 -8.81
CA SER A 188 56.12 -14.16 -7.83
C SER A 188 55.67 -15.33 -6.94
N GLY A 189 54.45 -15.85 -7.15
CA GLY A 189 53.96 -17.06 -6.46
C GLY A 189 53.01 -16.80 -5.28
N ASP A 190 52.60 -15.55 -5.06
CA ASP A 190 51.60 -15.22 -3.98
C ASP A 190 50.22 -15.74 -4.35
N GLU A 191 49.81 -16.84 -3.71
CA GLU A 191 48.48 -17.48 -3.92
C GLU A 191 47.27 -16.58 -3.56
N LYS A 192 47.46 -15.64 -2.62
CA LYS A 192 46.39 -14.67 -2.27
C LYS A 192 46.21 -13.65 -3.41
N ALA A 193 47.33 -13.15 -3.96
CA ALA A 193 47.29 -12.23 -5.07
C ALA A 193 46.71 -12.89 -6.35
N LYS A 194 47.01 -14.16 -6.59
CA LYS A 194 46.39 -14.95 -7.68
C LYS A 194 44.85 -15.05 -7.52
N LYS A 195 44.38 -15.35 -6.32
CA LYS A 195 42.93 -15.42 -6.04
C LYS A 195 42.24 -14.08 -6.22
N MET A 196 42.86 -12.97 -5.81
CA MET A 196 42.32 -11.61 -5.98
C MET A 196 42.22 -11.18 -7.46
N LEU A 197 43.10 -11.66 -8.33
CA LEU A 197 43.05 -11.37 -9.76
C LEU A 197 42.03 -12.20 -10.52
N ILE A 198 41.60 -13.35 -9.98
CA ILE A 198 40.66 -14.29 -10.62
C ILE A 198 39.20 -14.04 -10.14
N SER A 199 38.99 -13.40 -9.00
CA SER A 199 37.66 -13.03 -8.53
C SER A 199 37.18 -11.78 -9.27
N PRO A 200 36.05 -11.87 -10.03
CA PRO A 200 35.45 -10.72 -10.72
C PRO A 200 34.82 -9.72 -9.73
#